data_fc35ec3a0bf5f8048d6687c0421a1214
#
_entry.id   fc35ec3a0bf5f8048d6687c0421a1214
#
_cell.length_a   1.000
_cell.length_b   1.000
_cell.length_c   1.000
_cell.angle_alpha   90.00
_cell.angle_beta   90.00
_cell.angle_gamma   90.00
#
_symmetry.space_group_name_H-M   'P 1'
#
loop_
_entity.id
_entity.type
_entity.pdbx_description
1 polymer ?
#
loop_
_entity_poly.entity_id
_entity_poly.type
_entity_poly.pdbx_seq_one_letter_code
_entity_poly.pdbx_strand_id
1 'polypeptide(L)'
;LLIQRLCKPYRGERRQDPEMFKELCDYCLQDVVAEREIRTRLRNLRGSEVDVWITDQVINWRGVRLDKESINNALDIIEQHTIKSNKRIYELTGGAMDSTGSRAKATAWVAEQGYTLTAYDKATIAAALDDPKSSPIVREFLKIRQSLSRTSTKKFEAMLKCLGQDGRAHGVLTYHGAATGRWVGRHFQPQNLPRPNVDDVDAVIELMRQRDPDVIDGDPMDALASCLRGMLVPSDNNRLVVADYSSIEARVLAWLSDSEDVLDVFRSGRDIYKATASNMYGIAYSDINYDQRFVGKVATLALGYQGGVKAFQKMSEAYGAEVTESQALTIRNDWREANPNIVKLWS
;
A
#
# COMPACT_ATOMS: atom_id res chain seq x y z
N LEU A 1 31.02 6.69 -2.62
CA LEU A 1 31.72 7.89 -3.13
C LEU A 1 32.86 7.54 -4.10
N LEU A 2 33.73 6.53 -3.80
CA LEU A 2 34.82 6.08 -4.69
C LEU A 2 34.25 5.50 -6.01
N ILE A 3 33.32 4.57 -5.93
CA ILE A 3 32.61 3.98 -7.09
C ILE A 3 31.99 5.09 -7.94
N GLN A 4 31.34 6.07 -7.32
CA GLN A 4 30.73 7.18 -8.07
C GLN A 4 31.76 8.05 -8.79
N ARG A 5 32.96 8.25 -8.20
CA ARG A 5 34.04 9.05 -8.80
C ARG A 5 34.71 8.32 -9.96
N LEU A 6 34.89 7.00 -9.86
CA LEU A 6 35.58 6.20 -10.89
C LEU A 6 34.62 5.75 -12.02
N CYS A 7 33.35 5.41 -11.69
CA CYS A 7 32.42 4.82 -12.65
C CYS A 7 31.55 5.85 -13.38
N LYS A 8 31.36 7.06 -12.82
CA LYS A 8 30.65 8.13 -13.55
C LYS A 8 31.61 8.90 -14.44
N PRO A 9 31.32 9.00 -15.75
CA PRO A 9 32.12 9.84 -16.63
C PRO A 9 32.05 11.30 -16.16
N TYR A 10 33.18 11.94 -16.08
CA TYR A 10 33.29 13.38 -15.89
C TYR A 10 33.60 14.04 -17.23
N ARG A 11 32.72 14.89 -17.73
CA ARG A 11 32.83 15.50 -19.07
C ARG A 11 32.97 14.50 -20.23
N GLY A 12 32.33 13.32 -20.10
CA GLY A 12 32.35 12.28 -21.13
C GLY A 12 33.52 11.28 -21.02
N GLU A 13 34.50 11.51 -20.17
CA GLU A 13 35.65 10.62 -19.99
C GLU A 13 35.63 9.93 -18.64
N ARG A 14 36.01 8.64 -18.61
CA ARG A 14 36.23 7.91 -17.35
C ARG A 14 37.56 8.36 -16.73
N ARG A 15 37.54 8.68 -15.45
CA ARG A 15 38.79 8.97 -14.72
C ARG A 15 39.64 7.71 -14.65
N GLN A 16 40.87 7.82 -15.16
CA GLN A 16 41.94 6.82 -15.02
C GLN A 16 42.88 7.30 -13.92
N ASP A 17 42.53 6.99 -12.68
CA ASP A 17 43.37 7.29 -11.52
C ASP A 17 43.81 5.97 -10.88
N PRO A 18 45.06 5.55 -11.06
CA PRO A 18 45.56 4.27 -10.57
C PRO A 18 45.50 4.14 -9.03
N GLU A 19 45.70 5.23 -8.30
CA GLU A 19 45.69 5.20 -6.83
C GLU A 19 44.26 5.04 -6.32
N MET A 20 43.31 5.79 -6.87
CA MET A 20 41.88 5.61 -6.55
C MET A 20 41.36 4.23 -6.97
N PHE A 21 41.87 3.67 -8.07
CA PHE A 21 41.48 2.34 -8.51
C PHE A 21 42.01 1.27 -7.55
N LYS A 22 43.27 1.42 -7.08
CA LYS A 22 43.83 0.55 -6.06
C LYS A 22 43.05 0.62 -4.76
N GLU A 23 42.69 1.83 -4.28
CA GLU A 23 41.84 2.01 -3.11
C GLU A 23 40.50 1.33 -3.27
N LEU A 24 39.88 1.39 -4.46
CA LEU A 24 38.63 0.65 -4.75
C LEU A 24 38.82 -0.88 -4.68
N CYS A 25 39.93 -1.39 -5.21
CA CYS A 25 40.25 -2.82 -5.13
C CYS A 25 40.46 -3.27 -3.69
N ASP A 26 41.20 -2.50 -2.89
CA ASP A 26 41.43 -2.79 -1.48
C ASP A 26 40.13 -2.76 -0.68
N TYR A 27 39.26 -1.80 -0.97
CA TYR A 27 37.90 -1.74 -0.40
C TYR A 27 37.06 -2.96 -0.76
N CYS A 28 37.02 -3.35 -2.05
CA CYS A 28 36.30 -4.54 -2.48
C CYS A 28 36.86 -5.83 -1.86
N LEU A 29 38.19 -5.92 -1.69
CA LEU A 29 38.80 -7.06 -1.00
C LEU A 29 38.34 -7.12 0.47
N GLN A 30 38.32 -5.97 1.14
CA GLN A 30 37.90 -5.90 2.54
C GLN A 30 36.40 -6.26 2.68
N ASP A 31 35.54 -5.88 1.73
CA ASP A 31 34.14 -6.28 1.72
C ASP A 31 34.00 -7.80 1.61
N VAL A 32 34.77 -8.46 0.73
CA VAL A 32 34.78 -9.92 0.60
C VAL A 32 35.27 -10.61 1.88
N VAL A 33 36.31 -10.08 2.51
CA VAL A 33 36.81 -10.60 3.81
C VAL A 33 35.73 -10.50 4.87
N ALA A 34 35.08 -9.33 4.99
CA ALA A 34 34.01 -9.11 5.96
C ALA A 34 32.81 -10.04 5.71
N GLU A 35 32.42 -10.23 4.45
CA GLU A 35 31.32 -11.15 4.08
C GLU A 35 31.67 -12.60 4.46
N ARG A 36 32.88 -13.05 4.21
CA ARG A 36 33.35 -14.39 4.63
C ARG A 36 33.30 -14.58 6.13
N GLU A 37 33.75 -13.59 6.91
CA GLU A 37 33.69 -13.64 8.37
C GLU A 37 32.24 -13.67 8.87
N ILE A 38 31.36 -12.87 8.29
CA ILE A 38 29.91 -12.90 8.62
C ILE A 38 29.34 -14.27 8.33
N ARG A 39 29.63 -14.87 7.16
CA ARG A 39 29.15 -16.19 6.79
C ARG A 39 29.55 -17.29 7.79
N THR A 40 30.75 -17.23 8.36
CA THR A 40 31.19 -18.22 9.37
C THR A 40 30.42 -18.12 10.67
N ARG A 41 29.87 -16.96 10.98
CA ARG A 41 29.12 -16.69 12.23
C ARG A 41 27.60 -16.85 12.08
N LEU A 42 27.08 -16.73 10.88
CA LEU A 42 25.65 -16.90 10.62
C LEU A 42 25.31 -18.38 10.37
N ARG A 43 24.13 -18.76 10.81
CA ARG A 43 23.57 -20.08 10.48
C ARG A 43 23.12 -20.10 9.03
N ASN A 44 23.35 -21.21 8.33
CA ASN A 44 22.78 -21.42 7.02
C ASN A 44 21.25 -21.50 7.09
N LEU A 45 20.59 -21.12 6.00
CA LEU A 45 19.16 -21.36 5.85
C LEU A 45 18.89 -22.86 5.96
N ARG A 46 17.76 -23.23 6.56
CA ARG A 46 17.30 -24.64 6.63
C ARG A 46 16.84 -25.07 5.24
N GLY A 47 16.79 -26.38 4.96
CA GLY A 47 16.51 -26.91 3.62
C GLY A 47 15.23 -26.32 2.99
N SER A 48 14.10 -26.30 3.71
CA SER A 48 12.85 -25.70 3.26
C SER A 48 12.94 -24.19 2.99
N GLU A 49 13.70 -23.47 3.77
CA GLU A 49 13.92 -22.03 3.57
C GLU A 49 14.80 -21.73 2.35
N VAL A 50 15.73 -22.62 2.03
CA VAL A 50 16.53 -22.53 0.79
C VAL A 50 15.62 -22.62 -0.42
N ASP A 51 14.66 -23.54 -0.42
CA ASP A 51 13.70 -23.73 -1.53
C ASP A 51 12.83 -22.47 -1.72
N VAL A 52 12.38 -21.87 -0.62
CA VAL A 52 11.62 -20.61 -0.65
C VAL A 52 12.48 -19.46 -1.19
N TRP A 53 13.74 -19.36 -0.74
CA TRP A 53 14.67 -18.35 -1.23
C TRP A 53 14.99 -18.54 -2.73
N ILE A 54 15.21 -19.79 -3.19
CA ILE A 54 15.40 -20.09 -4.61
C ILE A 54 14.16 -19.67 -5.41
N THR A 55 12.96 -19.97 -4.90
CA THR A 55 11.71 -19.54 -5.53
C THR A 55 11.63 -18.04 -5.66
N ASP A 56 12.01 -17.27 -4.61
CA ASP A 56 12.10 -15.81 -4.67
C ASP A 56 13.07 -15.34 -5.77
N GLN A 57 14.25 -15.96 -5.86
CA GLN A 57 15.22 -15.61 -6.91
C GLN A 57 14.66 -15.88 -8.31
N VAL A 58 13.97 -17.01 -8.50
CA VAL A 58 13.31 -17.34 -9.77
C VAL A 58 12.21 -16.33 -10.12
N ILE A 59 11.40 -15.93 -9.15
CA ILE A 59 10.35 -14.91 -9.34
C ILE A 59 10.97 -13.59 -9.76
N ASN A 60 12.00 -13.14 -9.04
CA ASN A 60 12.68 -11.85 -9.30
C ASN A 60 13.44 -11.86 -10.65
N TRP A 61 14.07 -12.99 -10.98
CA TRP A 61 14.74 -13.20 -12.29
C TRP A 61 13.72 -13.17 -13.44
N ARG A 62 12.63 -13.93 -13.32
CA ARG A 62 11.57 -13.96 -14.34
C ARG A 62 10.90 -12.60 -14.52
N GLY A 63 10.79 -11.83 -13.45
CA GLY A 63 10.11 -10.56 -13.42
C GLY A 63 8.60 -10.64 -13.66
N VAL A 64 7.94 -9.49 -13.56
CA VAL A 64 6.49 -9.31 -13.78
C VAL A 64 6.30 -8.50 -15.06
N ARG A 65 5.55 -9.04 -16.03
CA ARG A 65 5.23 -8.31 -17.27
C ARG A 65 4.30 -7.16 -16.98
N LEU A 66 4.60 -5.99 -17.56
CA LEU A 66 3.83 -4.78 -17.42
C LEU A 66 3.26 -4.33 -18.78
N ASP A 67 2.05 -3.78 -18.75
CA ASP A 67 1.44 -3.13 -19.91
C ASP A 67 2.03 -1.73 -20.10
N LYS A 68 3.13 -1.66 -20.83
CA LYS A 68 3.86 -0.42 -21.12
C LYS A 68 3.00 0.62 -21.83
N GLU A 69 2.13 0.18 -22.73
CA GLU A 69 1.28 1.08 -23.49
C GLU A 69 0.28 1.79 -22.59
N SER A 70 -0.48 1.03 -21.81
CA SER A 70 -1.45 1.58 -20.85
C SER A 70 -0.79 2.45 -19.78
N ILE A 71 0.43 2.09 -19.33
CA ILE A 71 1.20 2.92 -18.39
C ILE A 71 1.56 4.27 -19.01
N ASN A 72 2.01 4.31 -20.27
CA ASN A 72 2.30 5.58 -20.95
C ASN A 72 1.03 6.42 -21.15
N ASN A 73 -0.07 5.79 -21.56
CA ASN A 73 -1.35 6.49 -21.70
C ASN A 73 -1.82 7.11 -20.37
N ALA A 74 -1.64 6.38 -19.25
CA ALA A 74 -1.91 6.91 -17.92
C ALA A 74 -1.05 8.14 -17.58
N LEU A 75 0.24 8.10 -17.91
CA LEU A 75 1.15 9.22 -17.65
C LEU A 75 0.80 10.45 -18.48
N ASP A 76 0.42 10.27 -19.74
CA ASP A 76 -0.05 11.38 -20.61
C ASP A 76 -1.32 12.03 -20.02
N ILE A 77 -2.26 11.23 -19.53
CA ILE A 77 -3.48 11.72 -18.86
C ILE A 77 -3.13 12.48 -17.56
N ILE A 78 -2.22 11.94 -16.74
CA ILE A 78 -1.77 12.58 -15.50
C ILE A 78 -1.15 13.95 -15.80
N GLU A 79 -0.30 14.03 -16.81
CA GLU A 79 0.34 15.28 -17.23
C GLU A 79 -0.69 16.31 -17.66
N GLN A 80 -1.59 15.95 -18.57
CA GLN A 80 -2.64 16.85 -19.06
C GLN A 80 -3.58 17.30 -17.94
N HIS A 81 -4.02 16.37 -17.07
CA HIS A 81 -4.85 16.70 -15.94
C HIS A 81 -4.13 17.64 -14.97
N THR A 82 -2.82 17.45 -14.75
CA THR A 82 -2.00 18.31 -13.90
C THR A 82 -1.90 19.72 -14.48
N ILE A 83 -1.68 19.85 -15.80
CA ILE A 83 -1.63 21.15 -16.50
C ILE A 83 -2.97 21.88 -16.38
N LYS A 84 -4.08 21.21 -16.71
CA LYS A 84 -5.44 21.77 -16.60
C LYS A 84 -5.75 22.21 -15.16
N SER A 85 -5.43 21.37 -14.19
CA SER A 85 -5.65 21.62 -12.76
C SER A 85 -4.81 22.80 -12.25
N ASN A 86 -3.54 22.89 -12.62
CA ASN A 86 -2.68 24.00 -12.22
C ASN A 86 -3.15 25.33 -12.84
N LYS A 87 -3.58 25.32 -14.10
CA LYS A 87 -4.22 26.49 -14.71
C LYS A 87 -5.45 26.93 -13.94
N ARG A 88 -6.30 25.98 -13.56
CA ARG A 88 -7.49 26.27 -12.77
C ARG A 88 -7.16 26.83 -11.37
N ILE A 89 -6.12 26.32 -10.72
CA ILE A 89 -5.61 26.87 -9.45
C ILE A 89 -5.14 28.31 -9.63
N TYR A 90 -4.41 28.61 -10.69
CA TYR A 90 -3.98 29.98 -10.98
C TYR A 90 -5.17 30.94 -11.14
N GLU A 91 -6.21 30.52 -11.87
CA GLU A 91 -7.44 31.29 -12.05
C GLU A 91 -8.19 31.49 -10.73
N LEU A 92 -8.40 30.42 -9.95
CA LEU A 92 -9.11 30.44 -8.67
C LEU A 92 -8.42 31.35 -7.62
N THR A 93 -7.10 31.38 -7.65
CA THR A 93 -6.31 32.16 -6.68
C THR A 93 -5.96 33.56 -7.15
N GLY A 94 -6.49 34.00 -8.32
CA GLY A 94 -6.17 35.32 -8.90
C GLY A 94 -4.67 35.47 -9.21
N GLY A 95 -3.98 34.37 -9.54
CA GLY A 95 -2.54 34.35 -9.83
C GLY A 95 -1.64 34.20 -8.61
N ALA A 96 -2.17 34.04 -7.41
CA ALA A 96 -1.36 33.89 -6.21
C ALA A 96 -0.63 32.53 -6.13
N MET A 97 -1.17 31.51 -6.83
CA MET A 97 -0.58 30.18 -6.88
C MET A 97 -0.59 29.64 -8.33
N ASP A 98 0.54 29.06 -8.74
CA ASP A 98 0.73 28.37 -10.02
C ASP A 98 0.55 26.86 -9.93
N SER A 99 0.49 26.31 -8.72
CA SER A 99 0.32 24.89 -8.43
C SER A 99 -0.14 24.65 -6.99
N THR A 100 -0.59 23.45 -6.71
CA THR A 100 -1.00 23.03 -5.35
C THR A 100 0.16 22.62 -4.45
N GLY A 101 1.41 22.67 -4.92
CA GLY A 101 2.58 22.09 -4.23
C GLY A 101 2.92 22.74 -2.89
N SER A 102 2.75 24.04 -2.74
CA SER A 102 3.09 24.75 -1.50
C SER A 102 1.96 24.69 -0.47
N ARG A 103 2.20 23.92 0.61
CA ARG A 103 1.26 23.85 1.74
C ARG A 103 1.06 25.22 2.41
N ALA A 104 2.15 25.99 2.59
CA ALA A 104 2.09 27.29 3.24
C ALA A 104 1.22 28.29 2.45
N LYS A 105 1.44 28.40 1.12
CA LYS A 105 0.62 29.24 0.24
C LYS A 105 -0.86 28.81 0.24
N ALA A 106 -1.11 27.49 0.17
CA ALA A 106 -2.46 26.96 0.20
C ALA A 106 -3.19 27.29 1.51
N THR A 107 -2.49 27.16 2.65
CA THR A 107 -3.08 27.49 3.97
C THR A 107 -3.39 28.99 4.09
N ALA A 108 -2.48 29.85 3.64
CA ALA A 108 -2.69 31.29 3.65
C ALA A 108 -3.90 31.68 2.77
N TRP A 109 -3.95 31.18 1.54
CA TRP A 109 -5.05 31.49 0.63
C TRP A 109 -6.41 31.00 1.14
N VAL A 110 -6.50 29.77 1.68
CA VAL A 110 -7.74 29.23 2.26
C VAL A 110 -8.20 30.10 3.47
N ALA A 111 -7.25 30.58 4.28
CA ALA A 111 -7.56 31.49 5.40
C ALA A 111 -8.07 32.85 4.91
N GLU A 112 -7.52 33.41 3.83
CA GLU A 112 -8.00 34.62 3.16
C GLU A 112 -9.45 34.47 2.64
N GLN A 113 -9.84 33.25 2.25
CA GLN A 113 -11.22 32.94 1.86
C GLN A 113 -12.17 32.74 3.08
N GLY A 114 -11.70 32.98 4.28
CA GLY A 114 -12.50 32.90 5.52
C GLY A 114 -12.65 31.49 6.08
N TYR A 115 -11.85 30.52 5.60
CA TYR A 115 -11.89 29.14 6.09
C TYR A 115 -10.53 28.70 6.65
N THR A 116 -10.54 28.05 7.82
CA THR A 116 -9.29 27.61 8.48
C THR A 116 -9.16 26.10 8.41
N LEU A 117 -8.05 25.63 7.81
CA LEU A 117 -7.67 24.21 7.78
C LEU A 117 -6.53 23.94 8.76
N THR A 118 -6.69 22.93 9.59
CA THR A 118 -5.65 22.47 10.55
C THR A 118 -4.62 21.56 9.90
N ALA A 119 -5.06 20.76 8.92
CA ALA A 119 -4.23 19.82 8.18
C ALA A 119 -4.72 19.62 6.74
N TYR A 120 -3.92 18.92 5.93
CA TYR A 120 -4.25 18.53 4.54
C TYR A 120 -4.28 16.99 4.37
N ASP A 121 -4.58 16.27 5.46
CA ASP A 121 -4.85 14.84 5.37
C ASP A 121 -6.27 14.57 4.83
N LYS A 122 -6.48 13.32 4.45
CA LYS A 122 -7.74 12.90 3.80
C LYS A 122 -8.98 13.22 4.65
N ALA A 123 -8.90 13.01 5.96
CA ALA A 123 -10.04 13.20 6.86
C ALA A 123 -10.37 14.69 7.00
N THR A 124 -9.36 15.55 7.22
CA THR A 124 -9.55 17.01 7.34
C THR A 124 -10.10 17.62 6.05
N ILE A 125 -9.62 17.16 4.87
CA ILE A 125 -10.15 17.64 3.58
C ILE A 125 -11.59 17.18 3.40
N ALA A 126 -11.92 15.91 3.69
CA ALA A 126 -13.27 15.40 3.59
C ALA A 126 -14.24 16.20 4.47
N ALA A 127 -13.88 16.43 5.73
CA ALA A 127 -14.68 17.26 6.64
C ALA A 127 -14.88 18.70 6.11
N ALA A 128 -13.84 19.30 5.50
CA ALA A 128 -13.93 20.64 4.92
C ALA A 128 -14.81 20.69 3.66
N LEU A 129 -14.87 19.61 2.88
CA LEU A 129 -15.74 19.50 1.70
C LEU A 129 -17.21 19.39 2.09
N ASP A 130 -17.52 18.77 3.24
CA ASP A 130 -18.87 18.58 3.77
C ASP A 130 -19.32 19.74 4.66
N ASP A 131 -18.40 20.60 5.14
CA ASP A 131 -18.74 21.72 6.00
C ASP A 131 -19.51 22.82 5.25
N PRO A 132 -20.74 23.18 5.67
CA PRO A 132 -21.51 24.28 5.08
C PRO A 132 -20.79 25.64 5.08
N LYS A 133 -19.85 25.87 6.01
CA LYS A 133 -19.05 27.09 6.11
C LYS A 133 -17.96 27.19 5.04
N SER A 134 -17.59 26.07 4.44
CA SER A 134 -16.63 26.04 3.34
C SER A 134 -17.27 26.62 2.08
N SER A 135 -16.72 27.70 1.55
CA SER A 135 -17.22 28.32 0.33
C SER A 135 -17.03 27.44 -0.91
N PRO A 136 -17.84 27.59 -1.97
CA PRO A 136 -17.68 26.80 -3.20
C PRO A 136 -16.27 26.88 -3.79
N ILE A 137 -15.62 28.05 -3.74
CA ILE A 137 -14.27 28.26 -4.26
C ILE A 137 -13.21 27.49 -3.45
N VAL A 138 -13.36 27.44 -2.12
CA VAL A 138 -12.50 26.66 -1.23
C VAL A 138 -12.70 25.17 -1.48
N ARG A 139 -13.93 24.70 -1.63
CA ARG A 139 -14.22 23.30 -1.94
C ARG A 139 -13.63 22.89 -3.28
N GLU A 140 -13.74 23.71 -4.32
CA GLU A 140 -13.13 23.43 -5.63
C GLU A 140 -11.61 23.35 -5.52
N PHE A 141 -10.98 24.30 -4.85
CA PHE A 141 -9.53 24.30 -4.58
C PHE A 141 -9.08 23.03 -3.86
N LEU A 142 -9.80 22.62 -2.82
CA LEU A 142 -9.48 21.43 -2.04
C LEU A 142 -9.65 20.13 -2.85
N LYS A 143 -10.68 20.03 -3.69
CA LYS A 143 -10.87 18.88 -4.61
C LYS A 143 -9.70 18.76 -5.58
N ILE A 144 -9.30 19.84 -6.25
CA ILE A 144 -8.16 19.85 -7.16
C ILE A 144 -6.87 19.44 -6.43
N ARG A 145 -6.64 20.02 -5.25
CA ARG A 145 -5.48 19.67 -4.45
C ARG A 145 -5.48 18.19 -4.03
N GLN A 146 -6.62 17.66 -3.62
CA GLN A 146 -6.77 16.25 -3.25
C GLN A 146 -6.46 15.33 -4.43
N SER A 147 -6.99 15.62 -5.61
CA SER A 147 -6.73 14.89 -6.85
C SER A 147 -5.24 14.85 -7.16
N LEU A 148 -4.57 15.99 -7.25
CA LEU A 148 -3.14 16.09 -7.59
C LEU A 148 -2.20 15.55 -6.50
N SER A 149 -2.64 15.43 -5.25
CA SER A 149 -1.82 14.91 -4.15
C SER A 149 -1.74 13.39 -4.09
N ARG A 150 -2.42 12.67 -4.97
CA ARG A 150 -2.45 11.20 -4.98
C ARG A 150 -1.08 10.61 -5.29
N THR A 151 -0.44 10.07 -4.26
CA THR A 151 0.88 9.45 -4.39
C THR A 151 0.86 8.13 -5.14
N SER A 152 -0.30 7.46 -5.21
CA SER A 152 -0.45 6.18 -5.92
C SER A 152 -0.17 6.28 -7.42
N THR A 153 -0.50 7.41 -8.06
CA THR A 153 -0.25 7.61 -9.50
C THR A 153 1.24 7.68 -9.86
N LYS A 154 2.11 8.05 -8.91
CA LYS A 154 3.58 7.98 -9.10
C LYS A 154 4.09 6.56 -9.33
N LYS A 155 3.28 5.54 -9.05
CA LYS A 155 3.63 4.15 -9.31
C LYS A 155 3.72 3.84 -10.80
N PHE A 156 3.01 4.55 -11.67
CA PHE A 156 3.19 4.42 -13.13
C PHE A 156 4.61 4.78 -13.56
N GLU A 157 5.15 5.90 -13.06
CA GLU A 157 6.56 6.25 -13.31
C GLU A 157 7.53 5.20 -12.74
N ALA A 158 7.25 4.70 -11.52
CA ALA A 158 8.08 3.68 -10.90
C ALA A 158 8.06 2.36 -11.69
N MET A 159 6.92 2.00 -12.28
CA MET A 159 6.78 0.84 -13.18
C MET A 159 7.66 1.01 -14.43
N LEU A 160 7.63 2.17 -15.10
CA LEU A 160 8.47 2.42 -16.27
C LEU A 160 9.97 2.42 -15.92
N LYS A 161 10.35 3.00 -14.78
CA LYS A 161 11.75 3.07 -14.35
C LYS A 161 12.38 1.70 -14.09
N CYS A 162 11.59 0.71 -13.71
CA CYS A 162 12.07 -0.66 -13.46
C CYS A 162 11.79 -1.64 -14.61
N LEU A 163 11.21 -1.16 -15.71
CA LEU A 163 10.86 -1.99 -16.87
C LEU A 163 12.12 -2.34 -17.67
N GLY A 164 12.40 -3.63 -17.81
CA GLY A 164 13.46 -4.15 -18.63
C GLY A 164 13.13 -4.11 -20.14
N GLN A 165 14.11 -4.40 -20.98
CA GLN A 165 13.94 -4.48 -22.44
C GLN A 165 12.95 -5.57 -22.87
N ASP A 166 12.80 -6.60 -22.06
CA ASP A 166 11.87 -7.72 -22.25
C ASP A 166 10.41 -7.41 -21.83
N GLY A 167 10.14 -6.17 -21.44
CA GLY A 167 8.81 -5.73 -20.99
C GLY A 167 8.45 -6.20 -19.57
N ARG A 168 9.43 -6.59 -18.75
CA ARG A 168 9.24 -7.08 -17.40
C ARG A 168 9.94 -6.22 -16.37
N ALA A 169 9.34 -6.09 -15.21
CA ALA A 169 9.96 -5.51 -14.03
C ALA A 169 10.61 -6.63 -13.20
N HIS A 170 11.94 -6.59 -13.08
CA HIS A 170 12.73 -7.55 -12.34
C HIS A 170 13.05 -7.05 -10.92
N GLY A 171 13.34 -7.98 -9.99
CA GLY A 171 13.77 -7.64 -8.64
C GLY A 171 12.72 -6.87 -7.83
N VAL A 172 11.43 -7.14 -8.06
CA VAL A 172 10.32 -6.41 -7.42
C VAL A 172 10.02 -6.87 -6.00
N LEU A 173 10.63 -7.95 -5.55
CA LEU A 173 10.45 -8.53 -4.22
C LEU A 173 11.78 -8.66 -3.48
N THR A 174 11.73 -8.57 -2.15
CA THR A 174 12.84 -8.91 -1.25
C THR A 174 12.35 -9.98 -0.29
N TYR A 175 12.94 -11.15 -0.36
CA TYR A 175 12.71 -12.24 0.57
C TYR A 175 13.04 -11.79 1.99
N HIS A 176 12.17 -12.10 2.96
CA HIS A 176 12.32 -11.77 4.37
C HIS A 176 12.73 -10.29 4.61
N GLY A 177 12.16 -9.38 3.82
CA GLY A 177 12.54 -7.96 3.86
C GLY A 177 11.97 -7.19 5.06
N ALA A 178 10.94 -7.71 5.72
CA ALA A 178 10.35 -7.15 6.94
C ALA A 178 10.84 -7.90 8.19
N ALA A 179 10.85 -7.22 9.34
CA ALA A 179 11.21 -7.82 10.63
C ALA A 179 10.32 -9.03 11.02
N THR A 180 9.10 -9.09 10.47
CA THR A 180 8.16 -10.19 10.63
C THR A 180 8.38 -11.36 9.68
N GLY A 181 9.43 -11.35 8.85
CA GLY A 181 9.69 -12.39 7.84
C GLY A 181 8.87 -12.28 6.56
N ARG A 182 8.02 -11.25 6.41
CA ARG A 182 7.24 -11.06 5.18
C ARG A 182 8.12 -10.54 4.04
N TRP A 183 7.74 -10.88 2.80
CA TRP A 183 8.31 -10.24 1.62
C TRP A 183 8.03 -8.74 1.60
N VAL A 184 9.02 -7.97 1.19
CA VAL A 184 8.86 -6.54 0.95
C VAL A 184 8.91 -6.26 -0.55
N GLY A 185 7.96 -5.46 -1.04
CA GLY A 185 7.97 -5.00 -2.42
C GLY A 185 8.99 -3.90 -2.64
N ARG A 186 9.67 -3.95 -3.78
CA ARG A 186 10.57 -2.90 -4.28
C ARG A 186 9.95 -2.16 -5.45
N HIS A 187 10.58 -1.07 -5.85
CA HIS A 187 10.16 -0.23 -6.97
C HIS A 187 8.72 0.25 -6.83
N PHE A 188 7.78 -0.25 -7.60
CA PHE A 188 6.37 0.10 -7.51
C PHE A 188 5.60 -0.65 -6.40
N GLN A 189 6.26 -1.58 -5.70
CA GLN A 189 5.72 -2.34 -4.57
C GLN A 189 4.38 -3.03 -4.90
N PRO A 190 4.39 -4.16 -5.62
CA PRO A 190 3.18 -4.83 -6.10
C PRO A 190 2.14 -5.12 -5.00
N GLN A 191 2.59 -5.49 -3.79
CA GLN A 191 1.71 -5.79 -2.66
C GLN A 191 0.92 -4.58 -2.17
N ASN A 192 1.45 -3.36 -2.42
CA ASN A 192 0.88 -2.11 -1.93
C ASN A 192 0.16 -1.33 -3.04
N LEU A 193 -0.24 -1.99 -4.12
CA LEU A 193 -1.11 -1.39 -5.12
C LEU A 193 -2.52 -1.22 -4.54
N PRO A 194 -3.15 -0.05 -4.72
CA PRO A 194 -4.49 0.19 -4.20
C PRO A 194 -5.50 -0.81 -4.75
N ARG A 195 -6.58 -1.01 -4.01
CA ARG A 195 -7.74 -1.73 -4.55
C ARG A 195 -8.46 -0.82 -5.53
N PRO A 196 -9.05 -1.37 -6.60
CA PRO A 196 -9.90 -0.59 -7.50
C PRO A 196 -11.05 0.07 -6.73
N ASN A 197 -11.38 1.28 -7.14
CA ASN A 197 -12.49 2.09 -6.63
C ASN A 197 -13.47 2.45 -7.78
N VAL A 198 -13.31 1.82 -8.93
CA VAL A 198 -14.17 1.90 -10.10
C VAL A 198 -14.82 0.55 -10.33
N ASP A 199 -16.02 0.54 -10.90
CA ASP A 199 -16.80 -0.68 -11.12
C ASP A 199 -16.18 -1.56 -12.22
N ASP A 200 -15.65 -0.93 -13.28
CA ASP A 200 -15.05 -1.60 -14.43
C ASP A 200 -13.67 -1.01 -14.76
N VAL A 201 -12.64 -1.73 -14.32
CA VAL A 201 -11.23 -1.36 -14.57
C VAL A 201 -10.88 -1.47 -16.05
N ASP A 202 -11.39 -2.48 -16.74
CA ASP A 202 -11.06 -2.73 -18.15
C ASP A 202 -11.66 -1.64 -19.04
N ALA A 203 -12.87 -1.16 -18.74
CA ALA A 203 -13.46 -0.02 -19.43
C ALA A 203 -12.62 1.26 -19.25
N VAL A 204 -12.11 1.52 -18.04
CA VAL A 204 -11.23 2.68 -17.80
C VAL A 204 -9.91 2.53 -18.58
N ILE A 205 -9.30 1.34 -18.59
CA ILE A 205 -8.07 1.08 -19.37
C ILE A 205 -8.30 1.32 -20.87
N GLU A 206 -9.47 0.97 -21.39
CA GLU A 206 -9.82 1.25 -22.79
C GLU A 206 -9.95 2.75 -23.05
N LEU A 207 -10.60 3.50 -22.15
CA LEU A 207 -10.68 4.96 -22.25
C LEU A 207 -9.31 5.64 -22.20
N MET A 208 -8.36 5.09 -21.42
CA MET A 208 -6.99 5.62 -21.36
C MET A 208 -6.28 5.67 -22.71
N ARG A 209 -6.69 4.87 -23.69
CA ARG A 209 -6.13 4.91 -25.06
C ARG A 209 -6.36 6.24 -25.78
N GLN A 210 -7.39 6.98 -25.39
CA GLN A 210 -7.67 8.30 -25.92
C GLN A 210 -6.71 9.37 -25.39
N ARG A 211 -5.98 9.07 -24.30
CA ARG A 211 -5.01 9.97 -23.64
C ARG A 211 -5.60 11.33 -23.25
N ASP A 212 -6.88 11.38 -23.01
CA ASP A 212 -7.61 12.60 -22.63
C ASP A 212 -8.23 12.40 -21.24
N PRO A 213 -7.92 13.26 -20.24
CA PRO A 213 -8.54 13.18 -18.94
C PRO A 213 -10.06 13.43 -18.95
N ASP A 214 -10.58 14.16 -19.93
CA ASP A 214 -11.98 14.56 -19.97
C ASP A 214 -12.94 13.42 -20.40
N VAL A 215 -12.41 12.30 -20.92
CA VAL A 215 -13.21 11.11 -21.24
C VAL A 215 -13.44 10.21 -20.04
N ILE A 216 -12.75 10.48 -18.92
CA ILE A 216 -12.85 9.69 -17.69
C ILE A 216 -13.86 10.37 -16.77
N ASP A 217 -14.93 9.67 -16.46
CA ASP A 217 -15.93 10.16 -15.51
C ASP A 217 -15.37 10.31 -14.10
N GLY A 218 -15.65 11.44 -13.46
CA GLY A 218 -15.22 11.74 -12.10
C GLY A 218 -13.80 12.30 -11.99
N ASP A 219 -13.01 11.81 -11.03
CA ASP A 219 -11.62 12.22 -10.84
C ASP A 219 -10.67 11.28 -11.62
N PRO A 220 -10.03 11.76 -12.70
CA PRO A 220 -9.11 10.95 -13.49
C PRO A 220 -8.00 10.31 -12.66
N MET A 221 -7.48 11.01 -11.62
CA MET A 221 -6.42 10.47 -10.77
C MET A 221 -6.90 9.29 -9.91
N ASP A 222 -8.18 9.27 -9.53
CA ASP A 222 -8.81 8.17 -8.80
C ASP A 222 -9.01 6.95 -9.70
N ALA A 223 -9.54 7.19 -10.89
CA ALA A 223 -9.74 6.15 -11.88
C ALA A 223 -8.41 5.50 -12.29
N LEU A 224 -7.38 6.29 -12.59
CA LEU A 224 -6.05 5.79 -12.91
C LEU A 224 -5.43 5.01 -11.75
N ALA A 225 -5.57 5.48 -10.50
CA ALA A 225 -5.09 4.73 -9.35
C ALA A 225 -5.75 3.35 -9.23
N SER A 226 -7.02 3.23 -9.62
CA SER A 226 -7.76 1.96 -9.66
C SER A 226 -7.23 1.01 -10.72
N CYS A 227 -6.63 1.52 -11.82
CA CYS A 227 -6.08 0.72 -12.91
C CYS A 227 -4.68 0.16 -12.64
N LEU A 228 -4.00 0.57 -11.56
CA LEU A 228 -2.61 0.15 -11.29
C LEU A 228 -2.40 -1.36 -11.25
N ARG A 229 -3.36 -2.13 -10.75
CA ARG A 229 -3.27 -3.61 -10.75
C ARG A 229 -3.45 -4.19 -12.14
N GLY A 230 -4.24 -3.57 -12.99
CA GLY A 230 -4.45 -3.95 -14.39
C GLY A 230 -3.19 -3.79 -15.26
N MET A 231 -2.20 -3.03 -14.77
CA MET A 231 -0.91 -2.91 -15.47
C MET A 231 -0.05 -4.19 -15.37
N LEU A 232 -0.36 -5.11 -14.45
CA LEU A 232 0.28 -6.41 -14.36
C LEU A 232 -0.43 -7.38 -15.30
N VAL A 233 0.24 -7.75 -16.38
CA VAL A 233 -0.35 -8.58 -17.43
C VAL A 233 0.35 -9.92 -17.57
N PRO A 234 -0.33 -10.98 -18.00
CA PRO A 234 0.33 -12.26 -18.29
C PRO A 234 1.18 -12.16 -19.55
N SER A 235 2.11 -13.11 -19.74
CA SER A 235 2.74 -13.33 -21.03
C SER A 235 1.73 -13.87 -22.02
N ASP A 236 2.04 -13.74 -23.32
CA ASP A 236 1.18 -14.25 -24.39
C ASP A 236 0.86 -15.74 -24.16
N ASN A 237 -0.39 -16.12 -24.40
CA ASN A 237 -0.93 -17.45 -24.17
C ASN A 237 -0.89 -17.95 -22.70
N ASN A 238 -0.69 -17.05 -21.74
CA ASN A 238 -0.74 -17.37 -20.33
C ASN A 238 -1.86 -16.58 -19.64
N ARG A 239 -2.16 -16.95 -18.39
CA ARG A 239 -3.09 -16.23 -17.52
C ARG A 239 -2.47 -16.05 -16.14
N LEU A 240 -2.87 -15.00 -15.43
CA LEU A 240 -2.58 -14.83 -14.02
C LEU A 240 -3.58 -15.64 -13.20
N VAL A 241 -3.07 -16.43 -12.26
CA VAL A 241 -3.87 -17.12 -11.25
C VAL A 241 -3.62 -16.44 -9.92
N VAL A 242 -4.67 -15.89 -9.33
CA VAL A 242 -4.60 -15.18 -8.04
C VAL A 242 -5.27 -16.03 -6.99
N ALA A 243 -4.54 -16.34 -5.91
CA ALA A 243 -5.06 -17.08 -4.77
C ALA A 243 -4.56 -16.45 -3.47
N ASP A 244 -5.41 -16.47 -2.45
CA ASP A 244 -5.10 -15.99 -1.11
C ASP A 244 -5.57 -17.00 -0.07
N TYR A 245 -4.79 -17.17 1.00
CA TYR A 245 -5.17 -18.02 2.11
C TYR A 245 -6.18 -17.29 3.00
N SER A 246 -7.43 -17.74 2.96
CA SER A 246 -8.50 -17.14 3.77
C SER A 246 -8.17 -17.16 5.26
N SER A 247 -8.09 -15.97 5.86
CA SER A 247 -7.89 -15.76 7.30
C SER A 247 -6.68 -16.50 7.87
N ILE A 248 -5.58 -16.61 7.10
CA ILE A 248 -4.40 -17.42 7.49
C ILE A 248 -3.84 -17.02 8.84
N GLU A 249 -3.80 -15.73 9.14
CA GLU A 249 -3.28 -15.22 10.42
C GLU A 249 -4.12 -15.72 11.60
N ALA A 250 -5.45 -15.69 11.50
CA ALA A 250 -6.34 -16.20 12.56
C ALA A 250 -6.24 -17.73 12.71
N ARG A 251 -6.03 -18.46 11.59
CA ARG A 251 -5.81 -19.92 11.62
C ARG A 251 -4.51 -20.28 12.35
N VAL A 252 -3.41 -19.60 12.00
CA VAL A 252 -2.11 -19.82 12.63
C VAL A 252 -2.13 -19.43 14.10
N LEU A 253 -2.79 -18.33 14.45
CA LEU A 253 -2.93 -17.90 15.84
C LEU A 253 -3.71 -18.94 16.66
N ALA A 254 -4.83 -19.44 16.13
CA ALA A 254 -5.62 -20.48 16.78
C ALA A 254 -4.81 -21.78 16.96
N TRP A 255 -4.02 -22.16 15.95
CA TRP A 255 -3.15 -23.32 16.02
C TRP A 255 -2.04 -23.17 17.08
N LEU A 256 -1.37 -22.01 17.11
CA LEU A 256 -0.30 -21.73 18.08
C LEU A 256 -0.80 -21.64 19.52
N SER A 257 -2.06 -21.27 19.73
CA SER A 257 -2.69 -21.14 21.04
C SER A 257 -3.47 -22.36 21.47
N ASP A 258 -3.47 -23.45 20.70
CA ASP A 258 -4.30 -24.65 20.94
C ASP A 258 -5.80 -24.33 21.12
N SER A 259 -6.31 -23.34 20.37
CA SER A 259 -7.72 -22.94 20.38
C SER A 259 -8.53 -23.83 19.44
N GLU A 260 -8.84 -25.07 19.89
CA GLU A 260 -9.52 -26.06 19.06
C GLU A 260 -10.94 -25.63 18.63
N ASP A 261 -11.66 -24.91 19.46
CA ASP A 261 -12.96 -24.32 19.14
C ASP A 261 -12.92 -23.39 17.92
N VAL A 262 -11.88 -22.54 17.83
CA VAL A 262 -11.63 -21.67 16.69
C VAL A 262 -11.21 -22.48 15.46
N LEU A 263 -10.34 -23.48 15.62
CA LEU A 263 -9.94 -24.37 14.53
C LEU A 263 -11.12 -25.14 13.96
N ASP A 264 -12.06 -25.56 14.78
CA ASP A 264 -13.28 -26.26 14.33
C ASP A 264 -14.23 -25.37 13.54
N VAL A 265 -14.27 -24.05 13.81
CA VAL A 265 -14.97 -23.09 12.95
C VAL A 265 -14.39 -23.14 11.53
N PHE A 266 -13.06 -23.15 11.39
CA PHE A 266 -12.40 -23.23 10.10
C PHE A 266 -12.60 -24.60 9.41
N ARG A 267 -12.49 -25.71 10.15
CA ARG A 267 -12.70 -27.07 9.61
C ARG A 267 -14.11 -27.27 9.09
N SER A 268 -15.09 -26.68 9.77
CA SER A 268 -16.51 -26.75 9.38
C SER A 268 -16.92 -25.76 8.30
N GLY A 269 -15.97 -24.91 7.80
CA GLY A 269 -16.27 -23.90 6.78
C GLY A 269 -17.16 -22.75 7.26
N ARG A 270 -17.36 -22.61 8.57
CA ARG A 270 -18.15 -21.51 9.12
C ARG A 270 -17.41 -20.18 9.05
N ASP A 271 -18.15 -19.09 9.07
CA ASP A 271 -17.63 -17.73 9.08
C ASP A 271 -17.02 -17.41 10.45
N ILE A 272 -15.68 -17.25 10.50
CA ILE A 272 -14.95 -16.96 11.72
C ILE A 272 -15.39 -15.64 12.36
N TYR A 273 -15.75 -14.62 11.59
CA TYR A 273 -16.18 -13.33 12.13
C TYR A 273 -17.54 -13.44 12.82
N LYS A 274 -18.43 -14.24 12.22
CA LYS A 274 -19.72 -14.55 12.82
C LYS A 274 -19.59 -15.40 14.07
N ALA A 275 -18.67 -16.37 14.07
CA ALA A 275 -18.38 -17.19 15.24
C ALA A 275 -17.74 -16.37 16.37
N THR A 276 -16.79 -15.47 16.05
CA THR A 276 -16.21 -14.56 17.03
C THR A 276 -17.26 -13.67 17.68
N ALA A 277 -18.16 -13.09 16.90
CA ALA A 277 -19.26 -12.30 17.43
C ALA A 277 -20.21 -13.12 18.31
N SER A 278 -20.53 -14.35 17.90
CA SER A 278 -21.36 -15.28 18.66
C SER A 278 -20.77 -15.54 20.07
N ASN A 279 -19.48 -15.83 20.13
CA ASN A 279 -18.78 -16.08 21.38
C ASN A 279 -18.70 -14.82 22.27
N MET A 280 -18.44 -13.63 21.67
CA MET A 280 -18.33 -12.37 22.41
C MET A 280 -19.67 -11.92 22.99
N TYR A 281 -20.76 -12.06 22.24
CA TYR A 281 -22.08 -11.59 22.66
C TYR A 281 -22.91 -12.65 23.39
N GLY A 282 -22.46 -13.91 23.42
CA GLY A 282 -23.26 -15.01 23.94
C GLY A 282 -24.55 -15.28 23.15
N ILE A 283 -24.57 -14.96 21.86
CA ILE A 283 -25.73 -15.10 20.96
C ILE A 283 -25.50 -16.28 20.02
N ALA A 284 -26.56 -17.02 19.71
CA ALA A 284 -26.45 -18.15 18.77
C ALA A 284 -25.88 -17.70 17.42
N TYR A 285 -25.02 -18.52 16.81
CA TYR A 285 -24.37 -18.23 15.52
C TYR A 285 -25.38 -17.87 14.42
N SER A 286 -26.54 -18.51 14.38
CA SER A 286 -27.62 -18.20 13.42
C SER A 286 -28.12 -16.77 13.55
N ASP A 287 -28.17 -16.23 14.77
CA ASP A 287 -28.85 -15.00 15.12
C ASP A 287 -27.95 -13.77 15.04
N ILE A 288 -26.67 -13.97 14.73
CA ILE A 288 -25.70 -12.89 14.53
C ILE A 288 -26.07 -12.10 13.28
N ASN A 289 -26.38 -10.83 13.46
CA ASN A 289 -26.69 -9.89 12.39
C ASN A 289 -25.41 -9.31 11.72
N TYR A 290 -25.62 -8.47 10.70
CA TYR A 290 -24.53 -7.88 9.91
C TYR A 290 -23.59 -7.01 10.77
N ASP A 291 -24.13 -6.16 11.64
CA ASP A 291 -23.34 -5.23 12.47
C ASP A 291 -22.53 -5.98 13.51
N GLN A 292 -23.10 -6.99 14.15
CA GLN A 292 -22.39 -7.86 15.08
C GLN A 292 -21.27 -8.65 14.40
N ARG A 293 -21.54 -9.20 13.21
CA ARG A 293 -20.50 -9.84 12.38
C ARG A 293 -19.37 -8.88 12.03
N PHE A 294 -19.72 -7.62 11.73
CA PHE A 294 -18.73 -6.58 11.45
C PHE A 294 -17.84 -6.33 12.67
N VAL A 295 -18.39 -6.21 13.87
CA VAL A 295 -17.61 -6.10 15.11
C VAL A 295 -16.73 -7.32 15.31
N GLY A 296 -17.24 -8.53 15.10
CA GLY A 296 -16.46 -9.77 15.13
C GLY A 296 -15.28 -9.76 14.16
N LYS A 297 -15.48 -9.21 12.93
CA LYS A 297 -14.40 -9.04 11.95
C LYS A 297 -13.30 -8.11 12.48
N VAL A 298 -13.67 -6.94 12.97
CA VAL A 298 -12.71 -5.97 13.49
C VAL A 298 -11.98 -6.53 14.71
N ALA A 299 -12.70 -7.19 15.62
CA ALA A 299 -12.14 -7.82 16.81
C ALA A 299 -11.11 -8.91 16.45
N THR A 300 -11.43 -9.80 15.51
CA THR A 300 -10.51 -10.85 15.05
C THR A 300 -9.22 -10.25 14.49
N LEU A 301 -9.32 -9.18 13.70
CA LEU A 301 -8.18 -8.57 13.02
C LEU A 301 -7.34 -7.65 13.93
N ALA A 302 -7.98 -6.94 14.87
CA ALA A 302 -7.33 -5.94 15.71
C ALA A 302 -6.80 -6.50 17.02
N LEU A 303 -7.51 -7.47 17.63
CA LEU A 303 -7.26 -7.92 19.00
C LEU A 303 -6.40 -9.18 19.08
N GLY A 304 -6.34 -9.99 18.02
CA GLY A 304 -5.61 -11.27 18.00
C GLY A 304 -4.10 -11.17 18.29
N TYR A 305 -3.51 -9.98 18.16
CA TYR A 305 -2.08 -9.73 18.37
C TYR A 305 -1.82 -8.78 19.55
N GLN A 306 -2.43 -9.01 20.67
CA GLN A 306 -2.38 -8.15 21.87
C GLN A 306 -2.92 -6.74 21.64
N GLY A 307 -3.71 -6.51 20.58
CA GLY A 307 -4.29 -5.21 20.29
C GLY A 307 -5.10 -4.70 21.50
N GLY A 308 -4.98 -3.39 21.76
CA GLY A 308 -5.74 -2.69 22.78
C GLY A 308 -6.90 -1.88 22.18
N VAL A 309 -7.55 -1.08 23.04
CA VAL A 309 -8.67 -0.20 22.68
C VAL A 309 -8.36 0.66 21.46
N LYS A 310 -7.20 1.33 21.45
CA LYS A 310 -6.78 2.20 20.32
C LYS A 310 -6.58 1.44 19.01
N ALA A 311 -6.09 0.18 19.07
CA ALA A 311 -5.94 -0.64 17.87
C ALA A 311 -7.30 -1.01 17.28
N PHE A 312 -8.27 -1.34 18.14
CA PHE A 312 -9.64 -1.64 17.73
C PHE A 312 -10.32 -0.40 17.12
N GLN A 313 -10.25 0.76 17.78
CA GLN A 313 -10.83 2.01 17.26
C GLN A 313 -10.25 2.38 15.89
N LYS A 314 -8.93 2.38 15.76
CA LYS A 314 -8.27 2.69 14.48
C LYS A 314 -8.65 1.71 13.36
N MET A 315 -8.83 0.45 13.69
CA MET A 315 -9.28 -0.55 12.71
C MET A 315 -10.76 -0.33 12.34
N SER A 316 -11.62 -0.01 13.31
CA SER A 316 -13.03 0.32 13.06
C SER A 316 -13.16 1.53 12.14
N GLU A 317 -12.44 2.62 12.41
CA GLU A 317 -12.38 3.81 11.55
C GLU A 317 -11.95 3.47 10.12
N ALA A 318 -10.91 2.63 9.96
CA ALA A 318 -10.44 2.19 8.65
C ALA A 318 -11.49 1.41 7.85
N TYR A 319 -12.46 0.81 8.54
CA TYR A 319 -13.62 0.13 7.95
C TYR A 319 -14.89 0.97 7.93
N GLY A 320 -14.81 2.27 8.27
CA GLY A 320 -15.92 3.21 8.20
C GLY A 320 -16.89 3.17 9.38
N ALA A 321 -16.47 2.65 10.54
CA ALA A 321 -17.26 2.64 11.77
C ALA A 321 -16.58 3.43 12.87
N GLU A 322 -17.33 4.36 13.48
CA GLU A 322 -16.92 5.08 14.68
C GLU A 322 -17.32 4.28 15.93
N VAL A 323 -16.35 4.06 16.81
CA VAL A 323 -16.56 3.33 18.08
C VAL A 323 -15.99 4.16 19.21
N THR A 324 -16.81 4.41 20.24
CA THR A 324 -16.36 5.14 21.44
C THR A 324 -15.32 4.33 22.22
N GLU A 325 -14.53 5.01 23.06
CA GLU A 325 -13.52 4.34 23.89
C GLU A 325 -14.15 3.31 24.84
N SER A 326 -15.31 3.64 25.42
CA SER A 326 -16.05 2.74 26.29
C SER A 326 -16.52 1.47 25.57
N GLN A 327 -17.08 1.62 24.37
CA GLN A 327 -17.49 0.48 23.55
C GLN A 327 -16.29 -0.40 23.17
N ALA A 328 -15.20 0.23 22.73
CA ALA A 328 -13.98 -0.49 22.36
C ALA A 328 -13.35 -1.23 23.56
N LEU A 329 -13.46 -0.66 24.77
CA LEU A 329 -13.01 -1.29 26.00
C LEU A 329 -13.84 -2.55 26.33
N THR A 330 -15.15 -2.46 26.24
CA THR A 330 -16.06 -3.60 26.43
C THR A 330 -15.75 -4.69 25.43
N ILE A 331 -15.74 -4.37 24.13
CA ILE A 331 -15.46 -5.34 23.05
C ILE A 331 -14.10 -6.04 23.26
N ARG A 332 -13.06 -5.29 23.67
CA ARG A 332 -11.75 -5.88 23.97
C ARG A 332 -11.83 -6.89 25.12
N ASN A 333 -12.56 -6.56 26.18
CA ASN A 333 -12.68 -7.43 27.35
C ASN A 333 -13.47 -8.69 26.99
N ASP A 334 -14.60 -8.56 26.35
CA ASP A 334 -15.44 -9.68 25.91
C ASP A 334 -14.67 -10.60 24.95
N TRP A 335 -13.91 -10.03 24.02
CA TRP A 335 -13.06 -10.82 23.12
C TRP A 335 -11.98 -11.60 23.88
N ARG A 336 -11.33 -10.99 24.87
CA ARG A 336 -10.28 -11.66 25.66
C ARG A 336 -10.85 -12.75 26.54
N GLU A 337 -12.03 -12.55 27.10
CA GLU A 337 -12.76 -13.56 27.87
C GLU A 337 -13.16 -14.74 26.98
N ALA A 338 -13.63 -14.47 25.76
CA ALA A 338 -13.98 -15.49 24.77
C ALA A 338 -12.77 -16.23 24.17
N ASN A 339 -11.53 -15.71 24.32
CA ASN A 339 -10.32 -16.29 23.74
C ASN A 339 -9.18 -16.48 24.77
N PRO A 340 -9.41 -17.24 25.85
CA PRO A 340 -8.44 -17.36 26.96
C PRO A 340 -7.12 -18.01 26.54
N ASN A 341 -7.15 -18.97 25.62
CA ASN A 341 -5.94 -19.64 25.12
C ASN A 341 -5.04 -18.68 24.34
N ILE A 342 -5.61 -17.80 23.54
CA ILE A 342 -4.86 -16.76 22.82
C ILE A 342 -4.24 -15.77 23.81
N VAL A 343 -5.01 -15.35 24.83
CA VAL A 343 -4.49 -14.46 25.88
C VAL A 343 -3.34 -15.11 26.64
N LYS A 344 -3.44 -16.40 26.94
CA LYS A 344 -2.36 -17.19 27.61
C LYS A 344 -1.11 -17.29 26.72
N LEU A 345 -1.26 -17.40 25.41
CA LEU A 345 -0.12 -17.45 24.48
C LEU A 345 0.74 -16.17 24.55
N TRP A 346 0.18 -15.04 24.95
CA TRP A 346 0.90 -13.77 25.05
C TRP A 346 1.66 -13.59 26.37
N SER A 347 1.36 -14.37 27.40
CA SER A 347 1.97 -14.32 28.74
C SER A 347 3.27 -15.11 28.78
#